data_0b61416ed7b520414b171cb1a1682fb4
#
_entry.id   0b61416ed7b520414b171cb1a1682fb4
#
_cell.length_a   1.000
_cell.length_b   1.000
_cell.length_c   1.000
_cell.angle_alpha   90.00
_cell.angle_beta   90.00
_cell.angle_gamma   90.00
#
_symmetry.space_group_name_H-M   'P 1'
#
loop_
_entity.id
_entity.type
_entity.pdbx_description
1 polymer ?
#
loop_
_entity_poly.entity_id
_entity_poly.type
_entity_poly.pdbx_seq_one_letter_code
_entity_poly.pdbx_strand_id
1 'polypeptide(L)'
;MAEAIVCGAGAAGLAAAATLGRAGVAAIVLERSDWVGASWRARYDGLRLNTPAWMSTLPGYRASQRRYGEYPAREDWVRYLQDYTDHHRIDVRFGTAVHKVTASPGG
;
A
#
# COMPACT_ATOMS: atom_id res chain seq x y z
N MET A 1 -13.97 -15.68 0.30
CA MET A 1 -14.80 -14.47 0.17
C MET A 1 -14.18 -13.34 0.97
N ALA A 2 -14.09 -12.15 0.39
CA ALA A 2 -13.54 -11.01 1.11
C ALA A 2 -14.51 -10.51 2.17
N GLU A 3 -13.99 -10.22 3.34
CA GLU A 3 -14.75 -9.65 4.45
C GLU A 3 -14.60 -8.12 4.51
N ALA A 4 -13.59 -7.59 3.84
CA ALA A 4 -13.32 -6.15 3.77
C ALA A 4 -12.79 -5.79 2.40
N ILE A 5 -13.10 -4.58 1.96
CA ILE A 5 -12.58 -4.00 0.73
C ILE A 5 -11.85 -2.70 1.08
N VAL A 6 -10.62 -2.58 0.59
CA VAL A 6 -9.80 -1.38 0.77
C VAL A 6 -9.71 -0.66 -0.57
N CYS A 7 -9.95 0.63 -0.57
CA CYS A 7 -9.88 1.43 -1.79
C CYS A 7 -8.52 2.11 -1.90
N GLY A 8 -7.75 1.71 -2.89
CA GLY A 8 -6.45 2.29 -3.20
C GLY A 8 -5.26 1.50 -2.65
N ALA A 9 -4.25 1.30 -3.49
CA ALA A 9 -3.00 0.59 -3.18
C ALA A 9 -1.84 1.56 -2.90
N GLY A 10 -2.13 2.64 -2.19
CA GLY A 10 -1.11 3.51 -1.61
C GLY A 10 -0.68 2.98 -0.25
N ALA A 11 0.20 3.71 0.45
CA ALA A 11 0.74 3.29 1.73
C ALA A 11 -0.36 3.00 2.76
N ALA A 12 -1.35 3.89 2.89
CA ALA A 12 -2.43 3.74 3.85
C ALA A 12 -3.29 2.50 3.57
N GLY A 13 -3.65 2.29 2.31
CA GLY A 13 -4.46 1.14 1.90
C GLY A 13 -3.74 -0.18 2.11
N LEU A 14 -2.48 -0.24 1.75
CA LEU A 14 -1.66 -1.44 1.94
C LEU A 14 -1.48 -1.75 3.44
N ALA A 15 -1.22 -0.74 4.26
CA ALA A 15 -1.09 -0.92 5.70
C ALA A 15 -2.40 -1.41 6.32
N ALA A 16 -3.53 -0.87 5.88
CA ALA A 16 -4.85 -1.32 6.34
C ALA A 16 -5.09 -2.79 5.97
N ALA A 17 -4.82 -3.16 4.73
CA ALA A 17 -5.01 -4.53 4.27
C ALA A 17 -4.12 -5.53 5.02
N ALA A 18 -2.85 -5.17 5.25
CA ALA A 18 -1.92 -6.01 6.01
C ALA A 18 -2.38 -6.19 7.45
N THR A 19 -2.83 -5.11 8.08
CA THR A 19 -3.31 -5.14 9.47
C THR A 19 -4.57 -5.99 9.60
N LEU A 20 -5.50 -5.86 8.66
CA LEU A 20 -6.70 -6.70 8.61
C LEU A 20 -6.33 -8.16 8.44
N GLY A 21 -5.43 -8.48 7.53
CA GLY A 21 -4.98 -9.85 7.29
C GLY A 21 -4.33 -10.49 8.52
N ARG A 22 -3.54 -9.72 9.26
CA ARG A 22 -2.92 -10.20 10.51
C ARG A 22 -3.95 -10.42 11.61
N ALA A 23 -5.08 -9.73 11.56
CA ALA A 23 -6.21 -9.95 12.47
C ALA A 23 -7.15 -11.05 12.00
N GLY A 24 -6.83 -11.74 10.91
CA GLY A 24 -7.65 -12.82 10.38
C GLY A 24 -8.80 -12.38 9.49
N VAL A 25 -8.81 -11.12 9.06
CA VAL A 25 -9.86 -10.58 8.18
C VAL A 25 -9.38 -10.62 6.74
N ALA A 26 -10.11 -11.32 5.87
CA ALA A 26 -9.79 -11.39 4.46
C ALA A 26 -10.13 -10.06 3.77
N ALA A 27 -9.12 -9.38 3.23
CA ALA A 27 -9.28 -8.08 2.58
C ALA A 27 -8.84 -8.13 1.13
N ILE A 28 -9.52 -7.39 0.28
CA ILE A 28 -9.14 -7.15 -1.11
C ILE A 28 -8.90 -5.65 -1.27
N VAL A 29 -7.80 -5.29 -1.94
CA VAL A 29 -7.50 -3.90 -2.29
C VAL A 29 -7.91 -3.67 -3.74
N LEU A 30 -8.73 -2.65 -3.97
CA LEU A 30 -9.15 -2.24 -5.31
C LEU A 30 -8.31 -1.04 -5.72
N GLU A 31 -7.59 -1.15 -6.82
CA GLU A 31 -6.68 -0.11 -7.32
C GLU A 31 -7.00 0.20 -8.77
N ARG A 32 -7.24 1.48 -9.08
CA ARG A 32 -7.60 1.90 -10.44
C ARG A 32 -6.43 1.83 -11.42
N SER A 33 -5.20 2.04 -10.95
CA SER A 33 -4.01 1.98 -11.79
C SER A 33 -3.54 0.54 -12.02
N ASP A 34 -2.42 0.40 -12.70
CA ASP A 34 -1.77 -0.91 -12.89
C ASP A 34 -0.63 -1.14 -11.89
N TRP A 35 -0.46 -0.24 -10.92
CA TRP A 35 0.70 -0.24 -10.04
C TRP A 35 0.34 0.01 -8.59
N VAL A 36 1.07 -0.69 -7.70
CA VAL A 36 1.13 -0.31 -6.30
C VAL A 36 1.89 1.01 -6.18
N GLY A 37 1.39 1.94 -5.37
CA GLY A 37 2.06 3.21 -5.14
C GLY A 37 2.03 4.15 -6.34
N ALA A 38 1.00 4.08 -7.17
CA ALA A 38 0.90 4.86 -8.41
C ALA A 38 1.08 6.37 -8.21
N SER A 39 0.55 6.94 -7.12
CA SER A 39 0.71 8.36 -6.82
C SER A 39 2.17 8.76 -6.61
N TRP A 40 2.99 7.85 -6.08
CA TRP A 40 4.43 8.08 -5.91
C TRP A 40 5.18 7.96 -7.22
N ARG A 41 4.79 7.01 -8.07
CA ARG A 41 5.39 6.84 -9.40
C ARG A 41 5.21 8.09 -10.26
N ALA A 42 4.12 8.82 -10.06
CA ALA A 42 3.82 10.03 -10.81
C ALA A 42 4.54 11.28 -10.30
N ARG A 43 5.28 11.17 -9.20
CA ARG A 43 6.00 12.31 -8.64
C ARG A 43 7.30 12.59 -9.40
N TYR A 44 7.84 13.81 -9.23
CA TYR A 44 9.03 14.24 -9.96
C TYR A 44 10.26 13.39 -9.62
N ASP A 45 11.18 13.30 -10.56
CA ASP A 45 12.46 12.62 -10.37
C ASP A 45 13.28 13.36 -9.31
N GLY A 46 14.05 12.60 -8.54
CA GLY A 46 14.87 13.15 -7.46
C GLY A 46 14.11 13.41 -6.17
N LEU A 47 12.80 13.15 -6.14
CA LEU A 47 12.04 13.24 -4.90
C LEU A 47 12.58 12.24 -3.88
N ARG A 48 12.80 12.71 -2.66
CA ARG A 48 13.13 11.86 -1.51
C ARG A 48 12.13 12.08 -0.40
N LEU A 49 11.92 11.07 0.43
CA LEU A 49 11.08 11.21 1.61
C LEU A 49 11.70 12.20 2.58
N ASN A 50 10.86 12.97 3.27
CA ASN A 50 11.29 13.91 4.31
C ASN A 50 11.65 13.20 5.61
N THR A 51 11.24 11.96 5.76
CA THR A 51 11.49 11.14 6.94
C THR A 51 12.46 10.02 6.60
N PRO A 52 13.34 9.63 7.53
CA PRO A 52 14.21 8.49 7.31
C PRO A 52 13.39 7.18 7.20
N ALA A 53 14.01 6.18 6.60
CA ALA A 53 13.34 4.88 6.35
C ALA A 53 12.71 4.30 7.61
N TRP A 54 13.40 4.34 8.75
CA TRP A 54 12.89 3.74 9.99
C TRP A 54 11.60 4.42 10.50
N MET A 55 11.42 5.71 10.22
CA MET A 55 10.18 6.43 10.56
C MET A 55 9.06 6.22 9.54
N SER A 56 9.41 5.73 8.37
CA SER A 56 8.46 5.54 7.26
C SER A 56 7.95 4.10 7.18
N THR A 57 8.41 3.25 8.09
CA THR A 57 8.02 1.83 8.13
C THR A 57 6.51 1.67 8.34
N LEU A 58 5.89 0.84 7.49
CA LEU A 58 4.50 0.43 7.64
C LEU A 58 4.42 -0.79 8.59
N PRO A 59 3.27 -1.01 9.22
CA PRO A 59 3.12 -2.12 10.16
C PRO A 59 3.45 -3.48 9.55
N GLY A 60 4.31 -4.23 10.23
CA GLY A 60 4.56 -5.63 9.92
C GLY A 60 5.67 -5.91 8.91
N TYR A 61 6.29 -4.89 8.31
CA TYR A 61 7.45 -5.07 7.42
C TYR A 61 8.33 -3.83 7.45
N ARG A 62 9.52 -3.98 7.99
CA ARG A 62 10.42 -2.86 8.24
C ARG A 62 11.02 -2.29 6.94
N ALA A 63 10.99 -0.96 6.81
CA ALA A 63 11.73 -0.26 5.77
C ALA A 63 13.16 -0.04 6.24
N SER A 64 14.06 -0.99 5.97
CA SER A 64 15.44 -0.89 6.43
C SER A 64 16.22 0.14 5.61
N GLN A 65 17.08 0.89 6.29
CA GLN A 65 17.98 1.84 5.66
C GLN A 65 18.92 1.13 4.68
N ARG A 66 19.34 -0.06 5.05
CA ARG A 66 20.27 -0.86 4.23
C ARG A 66 19.67 -1.20 2.87
N ARG A 67 18.37 -1.47 2.82
CA ARG A 67 17.69 -1.89 1.60
C ARG A 67 17.11 -0.73 0.80
N TYR A 68 16.61 0.30 1.48
CA TYR A 68 15.86 1.39 0.86
C TYR A 68 16.53 2.75 0.95
N GLY A 69 17.68 2.83 1.63
CA GLY A 69 18.38 4.08 1.85
C GLY A 69 17.92 4.78 3.13
N GLU A 70 18.75 5.72 3.62
CA GLU A 70 18.42 6.48 4.84
C GLU A 70 17.19 7.38 4.64
N TYR A 71 17.18 8.13 3.52
CA TYR A 71 16.03 8.89 3.07
C TYR A 71 15.61 8.35 1.71
N PRO A 72 14.64 7.41 1.67
CA PRO A 72 14.30 6.74 0.43
C PRO A 72 13.94 7.71 -0.69
N ALA A 73 14.51 7.48 -1.88
CA ALA A 73 14.08 8.15 -3.09
C ALA A 73 12.71 7.63 -3.50
N ARG A 74 12.06 8.32 -4.45
CA ARG A 74 10.77 7.89 -4.99
C ARG A 74 10.78 6.41 -5.39
N GLU A 75 11.81 5.99 -6.12
CA GLU A 75 11.93 4.61 -6.61
C GLU A 75 12.10 3.60 -5.46
N ASP A 76 12.88 3.98 -4.46
CA ASP A 76 13.09 3.14 -3.27
C ASP A 76 11.81 2.96 -2.49
N TRP A 77 11.01 4.04 -2.34
CA TRP A 77 9.74 4.00 -1.64
C TRP A 77 8.71 3.16 -2.37
N VAL A 78 8.62 3.31 -3.71
CA VAL A 78 7.74 2.47 -4.53
C VAL A 78 8.14 1.01 -4.41
N ARG A 79 9.43 0.71 -4.44
CA ARG A 79 9.93 -0.65 -4.26
C ARG A 79 9.58 -1.21 -2.88
N TYR A 80 9.67 -0.39 -1.84
CA TYR A 80 9.24 -0.79 -0.51
C TYR A 80 7.76 -1.14 -0.47
N LEU A 81 6.91 -0.34 -1.09
CA LEU A 81 5.47 -0.61 -1.14
C LEU A 81 5.18 -1.92 -1.89
N GLN A 82 5.91 -2.18 -2.96
CA GLN A 82 5.79 -3.46 -3.69
C GLN A 82 6.27 -4.63 -2.84
N ASP A 83 7.40 -4.49 -2.19
CA ASP A 83 7.93 -5.52 -1.29
C ASP A 83 6.99 -5.79 -0.12
N TYR A 84 6.39 -4.73 0.41
CA TYR A 84 5.39 -4.81 1.47
C TYR A 84 4.17 -5.62 1.02
N THR A 85 3.68 -5.33 -0.18
CA THR A 85 2.55 -6.05 -0.78
C THR A 85 2.86 -7.54 -0.92
N ASP A 86 4.05 -7.86 -1.41
CA ASP A 86 4.48 -9.25 -1.62
C ASP A 86 4.69 -9.96 -0.28
N HIS A 87 5.31 -9.30 0.68
CA HIS A 87 5.57 -9.87 2.00
C HIS A 87 4.28 -10.29 2.72
N HIS A 88 3.27 -9.43 2.68
CA HIS A 88 1.99 -9.69 3.32
C HIS A 88 1.01 -10.45 2.42
N ARG A 89 1.37 -10.75 1.19
CA ARG A 89 0.51 -11.42 0.20
C ARG A 89 -0.82 -10.71 0.05
N ILE A 90 -0.77 -9.39 -0.06
CA ILE A 90 -1.98 -8.57 -0.19
C ILE A 90 -2.62 -8.81 -1.56
N ASP A 91 -3.92 -9.09 -1.57
CA ASP A 91 -4.68 -9.28 -2.80
C ASP A 91 -5.06 -7.91 -3.37
N VAL A 92 -4.34 -7.48 -4.38
CA VAL A 92 -4.61 -6.21 -5.06
C VAL A 92 -5.22 -6.49 -6.42
N ARG A 93 -6.38 -5.91 -6.67
CA ARG A 93 -7.08 -5.98 -7.95
C ARG A 93 -6.86 -4.68 -8.69
N PHE A 94 -5.97 -4.72 -9.68
CA PHE A 94 -5.64 -3.56 -10.50
C PHE A 94 -6.69 -3.28 -11.56
N GLY A 95 -6.64 -2.07 -12.17
CA GLY A 95 -7.58 -1.67 -13.20
C GLY A 95 -9.03 -1.59 -12.70
N THR A 96 -9.21 -1.38 -11.40
CA THR A 96 -10.51 -1.41 -10.75
C THR A 96 -10.74 -0.08 -10.04
N ALA A 97 -11.59 0.76 -10.60
CA ALA A 97 -11.91 2.07 -10.02
C ALA A 97 -13.17 1.96 -9.15
N VAL A 98 -13.10 2.57 -7.97
CA VAL A 98 -14.27 2.69 -7.09
C VAL A 98 -14.94 4.02 -7.43
N HIS A 99 -16.17 3.96 -7.92
CA HIS A 99 -16.93 5.16 -8.29
C HIS A 99 -17.88 5.61 -7.19
N LYS A 100 -18.37 4.69 -6.39
CA LYS A 100 -19.40 5.00 -5.38
C LYS A 100 -19.39 3.97 -4.27
N VAL A 101 -19.53 4.44 -3.06
CA VAL A 101 -19.75 3.60 -1.89
C VAL A 101 -21.11 3.97 -1.29
N THR A 102 -21.96 2.96 -1.12
CA THR A 102 -23.30 3.16 -0.54
C THR A 102 -23.52 2.21 0.62
N ALA A 103 -24.25 2.66 1.62
CA ALA A 103 -24.69 1.77 2.70
C ALA A 103 -25.87 0.94 2.20
N SER A 104 -25.81 -0.37 2.44
CA SER A 104 -26.93 -1.25 2.15
C SER A 104 -27.84 -1.39 3.38
N PRO A 105 -29.16 -1.62 3.17
CA PRO A 105 -30.04 -1.94 4.29
C PRO A 105 -29.54 -3.19 5.03
N GLY A 106 -29.41 -3.09 6.33
CA GLY A 106 -28.95 -4.21 7.15
C GLY A 106 -27.44 -4.29 7.36
N GLY A 107 -26.72 -3.29 6.85
CA GLY A 107 -25.28 -3.18 7.11
C GLY A 107 -24.35 -3.45 5.98
#